data_7d62ddd90cca0bc97a83f124f7de86fe
#
_entry.id   7d62ddd90cca0bc97a83f124f7de86fe
#
_cell.length_a   1.000
_cell.length_b   1.000
_cell.length_c   1.000
_cell.angle_alpha   90.00
_cell.angle_beta   90.00
_cell.angle_gamma   90.00
#
_symmetry.space_group_name_H-M   'P 1'
#
loop_
_entity.id
_entity.type
_entity.pdbx_description
1 polymer ?
#
loop_
_entity_poly.entity_id
_entity_poly.type
_entity_poly.pdbx_seq_one_letter_code
_entity_poly.pdbx_strand_id
1 'polypeptide(L)'
;RSLSSPETIYVVRRGMSNDMEKNNYPIATQGGASGVTPTHNLVKAYEWIGEVDPANPYANRDPRLEASIVTNGSTWNGRTIDQSAGAMDDMAQPNASRTGYYLKKFLTDNLNLTQGATAQHNWVVFRYAEILLNYAEAMNEAYGPDDNNGYTLTAREALQIVRDRASMLLPEVTAENKDDFREAVRHERRIELAFEDHRYWDLLRWKDAMEVLNEPVYGVKVAKTDGNGWSYEEVEVAKRTFLERNYYMPFSRSEVENSNHTLEQNPGY
;
A
#
# COMPACT_ATOMS: atom_id res chain seq x y z
N ARG A 1 2.77 -7.57 -15.96
CA ARG A 1 3.77 -6.47 -15.93
C ARG A 1 4.99 -6.92 -16.72
N SER A 2 5.44 -6.05 -17.62
CA SER A 2 6.50 -6.41 -18.58
C SER A 2 7.82 -6.66 -17.86
N LEU A 3 8.46 -7.81 -18.13
CA LEU A 3 9.83 -8.08 -17.72
C LEU A 3 10.83 -7.12 -18.40
N SER A 4 10.38 -6.38 -19.40
CA SER A 4 11.16 -5.37 -20.12
C SER A 4 11.00 -3.95 -19.58
N SER A 5 10.35 -3.76 -18.41
CA SER A 5 10.29 -2.45 -17.78
C SER A 5 11.70 -1.99 -17.39
N PRO A 6 12.13 -0.79 -17.78
CA PRO A 6 13.44 -0.25 -17.38
C PRO A 6 13.56 -0.01 -15.87
N GLU A 7 12.43 0.00 -15.14
CA GLU A 7 12.41 0.15 -13.69
C GLU A 7 12.73 -1.15 -12.95
N THR A 8 12.62 -2.32 -13.61
CA THR A 8 12.82 -3.61 -12.95
C THR A 8 14.29 -3.95 -12.82
N ILE A 9 14.78 -4.09 -11.58
CA ILE A 9 16.15 -4.47 -11.27
C ILE A 9 16.24 -5.96 -10.97
N TYR A 10 15.37 -6.45 -10.06
CA TYR A 10 15.30 -7.87 -9.73
C TYR A 10 13.88 -8.36 -9.64
N VAL A 11 13.59 -9.48 -10.29
CA VAL A 11 12.25 -10.06 -10.36
C VAL A 11 12.30 -11.58 -10.22
N VAL A 12 11.39 -12.11 -9.42
CA VAL A 12 11.10 -13.55 -9.37
C VAL A 12 10.02 -13.86 -10.38
N ARG A 13 10.37 -14.63 -11.40
CA ARG A 13 9.43 -15.06 -12.45
C ARG A 13 8.52 -16.14 -11.88
N ARG A 14 7.22 -15.99 -12.10
CA ARG A 14 6.21 -16.97 -11.77
C ARG A 14 5.60 -17.57 -13.04
N GLY A 15 5.11 -18.78 -12.93
CA GLY A 15 4.31 -19.41 -14.00
C GLY A 15 2.94 -18.77 -14.16
N MET A 16 2.19 -19.24 -15.16
CA MET A 16 0.78 -18.85 -15.34
C MET A 16 -0.05 -19.37 -14.16
N SER A 17 -0.79 -18.48 -13.50
CA SER A 17 -1.67 -18.80 -12.35
C SER A 17 -2.82 -17.81 -12.28
N ASN A 18 -3.84 -18.12 -11.52
CA ASN A 18 -4.92 -17.20 -11.13
C ASN A 18 -5.06 -17.09 -9.60
N ASP A 19 -4.06 -17.53 -8.86
CA ASP A 19 -4.12 -17.53 -7.40
C ASP A 19 -4.20 -16.12 -6.81
N MET A 20 -3.52 -15.15 -7.45
CA MET A 20 -3.58 -13.75 -7.03
C MET A 20 -5.00 -13.19 -7.14
N GLU A 21 -5.67 -13.44 -8.27
CA GLU A 21 -7.03 -12.99 -8.54
C GLU A 21 -8.04 -13.75 -7.65
N LYS A 22 -7.95 -15.07 -7.56
CA LYS A 22 -8.81 -15.88 -6.68
C LYS A 22 -8.76 -15.40 -5.23
N ASN A 23 -7.57 -15.11 -4.74
CA ASN A 23 -7.40 -14.70 -3.36
C ASN A 23 -7.83 -13.24 -3.11
N ASN A 24 -7.82 -12.36 -4.12
CA ASN A 24 -7.94 -10.93 -3.88
C ASN A 24 -9.05 -10.20 -4.63
N TYR A 25 -9.69 -10.79 -5.63
CA TYR A 25 -10.86 -10.16 -6.27
C TYR A 25 -11.97 -9.91 -5.23
N PRO A 26 -12.75 -8.82 -5.40
CA PRO A 26 -13.94 -8.57 -4.60
C PRO A 26 -14.84 -9.79 -4.51
N ILE A 27 -15.45 -10.04 -3.36
CA ILE A 27 -16.26 -11.24 -3.11
C ILE A 27 -17.42 -11.40 -4.10
N ALA A 28 -18.00 -10.30 -4.61
CA ALA A 28 -19.04 -10.33 -5.62
C ALA A 28 -18.54 -10.73 -7.02
N THR A 29 -17.23 -10.78 -7.24
CA THR A 29 -16.65 -11.35 -8.43
C THR A 29 -16.56 -12.86 -8.25
N GLN A 30 -17.24 -13.62 -9.11
CA GLN A 30 -17.33 -15.08 -8.97
C GLN A 30 -15.93 -15.72 -8.90
N GLY A 31 -15.65 -16.42 -7.80
CA GLY A 31 -14.37 -17.05 -7.52
C GLY A 31 -13.37 -16.16 -6.77
N GLY A 32 -13.71 -14.91 -6.42
CA GLY A 32 -12.91 -14.01 -5.61
C GLY A 32 -13.10 -14.25 -4.11
N ALA A 33 -12.07 -13.95 -3.31
CA ALA A 33 -12.06 -14.20 -1.86
C ALA A 33 -11.73 -12.96 -1.01
N SER A 34 -11.54 -11.78 -1.58
CA SER A 34 -11.29 -10.51 -0.88
C SER A 34 -10.16 -10.57 0.16
N GLY A 35 -9.06 -11.28 -0.13
CA GLY A 35 -8.03 -11.62 0.86
C GLY A 35 -7.27 -10.41 1.41
N VAL A 36 -6.79 -9.53 0.55
CA VAL A 36 -6.11 -8.29 0.95
C VAL A 36 -7.08 -7.12 0.86
N THR A 37 -7.39 -6.52 2.01
CA THR A 37 -8.28 -5.37 2.11
C THR A 37 -7.50 -4.14 2.60
N PRO A 38 -7.20 -3.17 1.71
CA PRO A 38 -6.50 -1.93 2.08
C PRO A 38 -7.22 -1.18 3.19
N THR A 39 -6.47 -0.53 4.08
CA THR A 39 -7.06 0.26 5.17
C THR A 39 -7.43 1.67 4.72
N HIS A 40 -8.43 2.29 5.36
CA HIS A 40 -8.74 3.70 5.13
C HIS A 40 -7.57 4.62 5.55
N ASN A 41 -6.75 4.20 6.54
CA ASN A 41 -5.51 4.89 6.91
C ASN A 41 -4.54 5.02 5.71
N LEU A 42 -4.46 4.00 4.84
CA LEU A 42 -3.66 4.09 3.62
C LEU A 42 -4.34 4.98 2.57
N VAL A 43 -5.65 4.84 2.39
CA VAL A 43 -6.41 5.66 1.43
C VAL A 43 -6.30 7.15 1.77
N LYS A 44 -6.42 7.52 3.04
CA LYS A 44 -6.21 8.90 3.50
C LYS A 44 -4.81 9.45 3.22
N ALA A 45 -3.80 8.58 3.18
CA ALA A 45 -2.43 8.99 2.94
C ALA A 45 -2.14 9.39 1.48
N TYR A 46 -2.94 8.97 0.50
CA TYR A 46 -2.80 9.47 -0.87
C TYR A 46 -3.15 10.97 -0.92
N GLU A 47 -2.29 11.76 -1.55
CA GLU A 47 -2.42 13.22 -1.61
C GLU A 47 -3.64 13.68 -2.44
N TRP A 48 -4.16 14.86 -2.13
CA TRP A 48 -5.07 15.58 -3.00
C TRP A 48 -4.26 16.41 -4.01
N ILE A 49 -4.56 16.28 -5.29
CA ILE A 49 -3.92 17.03 -6.37
C ILE A 49 -4.87 18.05 -7.01
N GLY A 50 -6.04 18.20 -6.46
CA GLY A 50 -7.09 19.13 -6.88
C GLY A 50 -8.04 19.43 -5.72
N GLU A 51 -9.16 20.06 -6.05
CA GLU A 51 -10.18 20.35 -5.05
C GLU A 51 -10.82 19.08 -4.48
N VAL A 52 -11.09 19.10 -3.19
CA VAL A 52 -11.78 18.01 -2.49
C VAL A 52 -13.23 17.98 -2.95
N ASP A 53 -13.67 16.87 -3.49
CA ASP A 53 -15.08 16.61 -3.80
C ASP A 53 -15.74 15.83 -2.65
N PRO A 54 -16.63 16.44 -1.86
CA PRO A 54 -17.30 15.74 -0.75
C PRO A 54 -18.21 14.60 -1.21
N ALA A 55 -18.70 14.66 -2.45
CA ALA A 55 -19.56 13.60 -3.00
C ALA A 55 -18.74 12.42 -3.54
N ASN A 56 -17.45 12.65 -3.88
CA ASN A 56 -16.53 11.61 -4.34
C ASN A 56 -15.16 11.77 -3.69
N PRO A 57 -14.92 11.18 -2.50
CA PRO A 57 -13.67 11.32 -1.76
C PRO A 57 -12.46 10.69 -2.44
N TYR A 58 -12.65 10.07 -3.59
CA TYR A 58 -11.61 9.43 -4.39
C TYR A 58 -11.21 10.24 -5.63
N ALA A 59 -12.02 11.25 -6.01
CA ALA A 59 -11.68 12.16 -7.11
C ALA A 59 -10.51 13.08 -6.72
N ASN A 60 -9.77 13.55 -7.74
CA ASN A 60 -8.67 14.51 -7.58
C ASN A 60 -7.59 14.08 -6.56
N ARG A 61 -7.39 12.78 -6.43
CA ARG A 61 -6.36 12.19 -5.58
C ARG A 61 -5.14 11.79 -6.41
N ASP A 62 -4.03 11.56 -5.73
CA ASP A 62 -2.87 10.91 -6.31
C ASP A 62 -3.30 9.70 -7.18
N PRO A 63 -2.92 9.66 -8.48
CA PRO A 63 -3.39 8.62 -9.41
C PRO A 63 -3.01 7.20 -8.97
N ARG A 64 -2.02 7.07 -8.09
CA ARG A 64 -1.64 5.76 -7.52
C ARG A 64 -2.73 5.16 -6.64
N LEU A 65 -3.65 5.97 -6.10
CA LEU A 65 -4.83 5.46 -5.39
C LEU A 65 -5.64 4.56 -6.31
N GLU A 66 -6.07 5.09 -7.46
CA GLU A 66 -6.85 4.33 -8.45
C GLU A 66 -6.06 3.16 -9.03
N ALA A 67 -4.74 3.31 -9.20
CA ALA A 67 -3.88 2.25 -9.72
C ALA A 67 -3.68 1.08 -8.74
N SER A 68 -3.85 1.30 -7.44
CA SER A 68 -3.51 0.33 -6.39
C SER A 68 -4.70 -0.24 -5.64
N ILE A 69 -5.80 0.50 -5.55
CA ILE A 69 -6.94 0.20 -4.69
C ILE A 69 -8.24 0.29 -5.49
N VAL A 70 -9.11 -0.71 -5.33
CA VAL A 70 -10.48 -0.67 -5.80
C VAL A 70 -11.34 0.00 -4.74
N THR A 71 -12.02 1.07 -5.12
CA THR A 71 -12.88 1.87 -4.24
C THR A 71 -14.35 1.73 -4.64
N ASN A 72 -15.27 2.12 -3.76
CA ASN A 72 -16.68 2.21 -4.11
C ASN A 72 -16.89 3.21 -5.27
N GLY A 73 -17.74 2.86 -6.21
CA GLY A 73 -18.02 3.64 -7.42
C GLY A 73 -17.01 3.44 -8.55
N SER A 74 -15.86 2.81 -8.32
CA SER A 74 -14.91 2.51 -9.39
C SER A 74 -15.37 1.35 -10.28
N THR A 75 -14.86 1.32 -11.51
CA THR A 75 -15.09 0.19 -12.43
C THR A 75 -14.00 -0.85 -12.23
N TRP A 76 -14.40 -2.09 -11.97
CA TRP A 76 -13.50 -3.23 -11.83
C TRP A 76 -14.19 -4.53 -12.27
N ASN A 77 -13.49 -5.38 -12.99
CA ASN A 77 -14.04 -6.61 -13.55
C ASN A 77 -15.33 -6.39 -14.35
N GLY A 78 -15.37 -5.33 -15.19
CA GLY A 78 -16.47 -5.01 -16.08
C GLY A 78 -17.75 -4.49 -15.38
N ARG A 79 -17.69 -4.14 -14.10
CA ARG A 79 -18.83 -3.63 -13.32
C ARG A 79 -18.45 -2.47 -12.41
N THR A 80 -19.42 -1.67 -12.03
CA THR A 80 -19.26 -0.68 -10.98
C THR A 80 -19.33 -1.36 -9.62
N ILE A 81 -18.36 -1.08 -8.76
CA ILE A 81 -18.31 -1.56 -7.37
C ILE A 81 -19.32 -0.77 -6.54
N ASP A 82 -20.27 -1.46 -5.92
CA ASP A 82 -21.26 -0.87 -5.02
C ASP A 82 -21.27 -1.65 -3.71
N GLN A 83 -20.77 -1.01 -2.64
CA GLN A 83 -20.62 -1.58 -1.31
C GLN A 83 -21.73 -1.16 -0.35
N SER A 84 -22.74 -0.44 -0.85
CA SER A 84 -23.90 -0.05 -0.05
C SER A 84 -24.76 -1.25 0.38
N ALA A 85 -25.55 -1.08 1.41
CA ALA A 85 -26.41 -2.14 1.93
C ALA A 85 -27.33 -2.72 0.86
N GLY A 86 -27.35 -4.06 0.74
CA GLY A 86 -28.11 -4.80 -0.25
C GLY A 86 -27.53 -4.84 -1.65
N ALA A 87 -26.40 -4.18 -1.91
CA ALA A 87 -25.67 -4.26 -3.18
C ALA A 87 -24.80 -5.53 -3.28
N MET A 88 -24.24 -5.79 -4.47
CA MET A 88 -23.44 -7.00 -4.72
C MET A 88 -22.17 -7.06 -3.84
N ASP A 89 -21.55 -5.92 -3.55
CA ASP A 89 -20.34 -5.84 -2.73
C ASP A 89 -20.66 -5.37 -1.29
N ASP A 90 -21.90 -5.49 -0.83
CA ASP A 90 -22.32 -5.09 0.52
C ASP A 90 -21.35 -5.63 1.58
N MET A 91 -20.81 -4.73 2.38
CA MET A 91 -19.84 -5.05 3.45
C MET A 91 -20.41 -6.01 4.51
N ALA A 92 -21.73 -6.15 4.62
CA ALA A 92 -22.37 -7.11 5.52
C ALA A 92 -22.32 -8.57 5.00
N GLN A 93 -21.94 -8.79 3.75
CA GLN A 93 -21.85 -10.15 3.22
C GLN A 93 -20.66 -10.92 3.83
N PRO A 94 -20.79 -12.24 4.00
CA PRO A 94 -19.67 -13.08 4.43
C PRO A 94 -18.46 -12.90 3.51
N ASN A 95 -17.27 -12.72 4.11
CA ASN A 95 -15.99 -12.53 3.42
C ASN A 95 -15.88 -11.25 2.56
N ALA A 96 -16.84 -10.31 2.66
CA ALA A 96 -16.67 -8.99 2.08
C ALA A 96 -15.54 -8.21 2.79
N SER A 97 -15.02 -7.18 2.11
CA SER A 97 -14.04 -6.29 2.72
C SER A 97 -14.61 -5.58 3.96
N ARG A 98 -13.97 -5.76 5.10
CA ARG A 98 -14.32 -5.02 6.32
C ARG A 98 -13.91 -3.56 6.27
N THR A 99 -12.95 -3.21 5.41
CA THR A 99 -12.43 -1.85 5.29
C THR A 99 -13.14 -1.02 4.21
N GLY A 100 -13.97 -1.65 3.35
CA GLY A 100 -14.60 -0.99 2.21
C GLY A 100 -13.66 -0.79 1.01
N TYR A 101 -12.54 -1.50 0.96
CA TYR A 101 -11.55 -1.41 -0.12
C TYR A 101 -11.07 -2.79 -0.54
N TYR A 102 -10.65 -2.92 -1.82
CA TYR A 102 -10.05 -4.14 -2.32
C TYR A 102 -8.71 -3.84 -3.00
N LEU A 103 -7.83 -4.83 -3.03
CA LEU A 103 -6.55 -4.73 -3.74
C LEU A 103 -6.80 -4.64 -5.25
N LYS A 104 -6.04 -3.74 -5.92
CA LYS A 104 -5.98 -3.65 -7.39
C LYS A 104 -4.56 -3.88 -7.91
N LYS A 105 -3.59 -3.33 -7.19
CA LYS A 105 -2.16 -3.50 -7.56
C LYS A 105 -1.81 -4.98 -7.68
N PHE A 106 -1.05 -5.34 -8.71
CA PHE A 106 -0.66 -6.71 -9.09
C PHE A 106 -1.74 -7.56 -9.75
N LEU A 107 -3.01 -7.24 -9.64
CA LEU A 107 -4.08 -8.05 -10.21
C LEU A 107 -4.28 -7.75 -11.70
N THR A 108 -4.67 -8.77 -12.45
CA THR A 108 -5.11 -8.66 -13.84
C THR A 108 -6.61 -8.36 -13.85
N ASP A 109 -7.03 -7.27 -14.48
CA ASP A 109 -8.45 -6.97 -14.62
C ASP A 109 -9.14 -7.96 -15.56
N ASN A 110 -10.41 -8.27 -15.28
CA ASN A 110 -11.29 -9.11 -16.12
C ASN A 110 -10.80 -10.55 -16.39
N LEU A 111 -10.01 -11.13 -15.48
CA LEU A 111 -9.62 -12.53 -15.59
C LEU A 111 -10.82 -13.43 -15.26
N ASN A 112 -11.22 -14.29 -16.22
CA ASN A 112 -12.36 -15.20 -16.02
C ASN A 112 -11.95 -16.40 -15.16
N LEU A 113 -12.13 -16.28 -13.84
CA LEU A 113 -11.77 -17.32 -12.88
C LEU A 113 -12.61 -18.59 -13.03
N THR A 114 -13.88 -18.47 -13.44
CA THR A 114 -14.79 -19.62 -13.56
C THR A 114 -14.45 -20.52 -14.74
N GLN A 115 -13.81 -19.95 -15.76
CA GLN A 115 -13.29 -20.71 -16.90
C GLN A 115 -11.82 -21.12 -16.72
N GLY A 116 -11.25 -20.90 -15.54
CA GLY A 116 -9.87 -21.28 -15.24
C GLY A 116 -8.82 -20.42 -15.98
N ALA A 117 -9.19 -19.22 -16.44
CA ALA A 117 -8.24 -18.31 -17.06
C ALA A 117 -7.09 -18.00 -16.10
N THR A 118 -5.88 -17.85 -16.63
CA THR A 118 -4.65 -17.60 -15.88
C THR A 118 -3.91 -16.40 -16.45
N ALA A 119 -3.13 -15.73 -15.60
CA ALA A 119 -2.24 -14.64 -15.98
C ALA A 119 -0.82 -14.92 -15.49
N GLN A 120 0.17 -14.28 -16.10
CA GLN A 120 1.54 -14.36 -15.63
C GLN A 120 1.81 -13.26 -14.62
N HIS A 121 2.19 -13.65 -13.40
CA HIS A 121 2.59 -12.74 -12.35
C HIS A 121 4.10 -12.85 -12.11
N ASN A 122 4.78 -11.71 -12.21
CA ASN A 122 6.18 -11.60 -11.87
C ASN A 122 6.28 -10.79 -10.56
N TRP A 123 6.96 -11.34 -9.57
CA TRP A 123 7.18 -10.65 -8.32
C TRP A 123 8.42 -9.76 -8.45
N VAL A 124 8.20 -8.46 -8.50
CA VAL A 124 9.28 -7.46 -8.51
C VAL A 124 9.79 -7.31 -7.08
N VAL A 125 11.05 -7.68 -6.86
CA VAL A 125 11.72 -7.60 -5.56
C VAL A 125 12.42 -6.25 -5.41
N PHE A 126 13.14 -5.81 -6.46
CA PHE A 126 13.79 -4.50 -6.51
C PHE A 126 13.44 -3.77 -7.79
N ARG A 127 13.12 -2.49 -7.67
CA ARG A 127 12.86 -1.60 -8.79
C ARG A 127 13.48 -0.21 -8.57
N TYR A 128 13.67 0.53 -9.65
CA TYR A 128 14.42 1.77 -9.66
C TYR A 128 13.83 2.84 -8.72
N ALA A 129 12.51 2.92 -8.60
CA ALA A 129 11.87 3.86 -7.66
C ALA A 129 12.30 3.61 -6.20
N GLU A 130 12.46 2.35 -5.77
CA GLU A 130 12.98 2.05 -4.43
C GLU A 130 14.41 2.57 -4.25
N ILE A 131 15.26 2.41 -5.26
CA ILE A 131 16.65 2.90 -5.21
C ILE A 131 16.68 4.43 -5.09
N LEU A 132 15.83 5.14 -5.85
CA LEU A 132 15.71 6.59 -5.75
C LEU A 132 15.23 7.04 -4.37
N LEU A 133 14.27 6.33 -3.79
CA LEU A 133 13.76 6.63 -2.44
C LEU A 133 14.80 6.32 -1.35
N ASN A 134 15.55 5.23 -1.49
CA ASN A 134 16.67 4.92 -0.60
C ASN A 134 17.77 5.99 -0.68
N TYR A 135 18.07 6.46 -1.91
CA TYR A 135 19.01 7.53 -2.14
C TYR A 135 18.53 8.87 -1.52
N ALA A 136 17.27 9.24 -1.77
CA ALA A 136 16.68 10.46 -1.23
C ALA A 136 16.72 10.48 0.32
N GLU A 137 16.40 9.36 0.96
CA GLU A 137 16.48 9.21 2.41
C GLU A 137 17.93 9.37 2.90
N ALA A 138 18.87 8.64 2.32
CA ALA A 138 20.27 8.67 2.74
C ALA A 138 20.92 10.06 2.55
N MET A 139 20.65 10.70 1.41
CA MET A 139 21.15 12.05 1.12
C MET A 139 20.56 13.09 2.08
N ASN A 140 19.25 13.03 2.32
CA ASN A 140 18.63 13.93 3.28
C ASN A 140 19.21 13.75 4.68
N GLU A 141 19.41 12.51 5.13
CA GLU A 141 19.97 12.24 6.45
C GLU A 141 21.44 12.71 6.59
N ALA A 142 22.19 12.65 5.52
CA ALA A 142 23.59 13.08 5.54
C ALA A 142 23.75 14.61 5.34
N TYR A 143 23.04 15.19 4.37
CA TYR A 143 23.37 16.52 3.83
C TYR A 143 22.15 17.46 3.78
N GLY A 144 20.93 16.97 4.06
CA GLY A 144 19.70 17.75 3.89
C GLY A 144 19.11 17.62 2.48
N PRO A 145 17.96 18.31 2.22
CA PRO A 145 17.21 18.07 0.99
C PRO A 145 17.91 18.55 -0.29
N ASP A 146 18.71 19.61 -0.22
CA ASP A 146 19.17 20.38 -1.38
C ASP A 146 20.70 20.39 -1.59
N ASP A 147 21.46 19.77 -0.68
CA ASP A 147 22.90 19.63 -0.82
C ASP A 147 23.23 18.26 -1.42
N ASN A 148 23.86 18.25 -2.58
CA ASN A 148 24.30 17.02 -3.24
C ASN A 148 25.70 16.56 -2.84
N ASN A 149 26.44 17.37 -2.07
CA ASN A 149 27.81 17.08 -1.60
C ASN A 149 28.73 16.50 -2.70
N GLY A 150 28.57 16.97 -3.95
CA GLY A 150 29.33 16.51 -5.11
C GLY A 150 28.82 15.21 -5.76
N TYR A 151 27.73 14.62 -5.29
CA TYR A 151 27.01 13.52 -5.96
C TYR A 151 26.11 14.04 -7.08
N THR A 152 25.58 13.12 -7.88
CA THR A 152 24.81 13.46 -9.10
C THR A 152 23.49 14.15 -8.80
N LEU A 153 22.79 13.77 -7.72
CA LEU A 153 21.47 14.26 -7.36
C LEU A 153 21.45 14.77 -5.92
N THR A 154 20.60 15.74 -5.64
CA THR A 154 20.14 16.05 -4.28
C THR A 154 19.10 15.03 -3.82
N ALA A 155 18.77 15.04 -2.53
CA ALA A 155 17.66 14.24 -2.00
C ALA A 155 16.33 14.61 -2.68
N ARG A 156 16.08 15.90 -2.86
CA ARG A 156 14.89 16.45 -3.51
C ARG A 156 14.77 16.00 -4.97
N GLU A 157 15.83 16.11 -5.73
CA GLU A 157 15.82 15.68 -7.14
C GLU A 157 15.52 14.18 -7.27
N ALA A 158 16.13 13.34 -6.42
CA ALA A 158 15.89 11.91 -6.44
C ALA A 158 14.41 11.57 -6.09
N LEU A 159 13.82 12.25 -5.12
CA LEU A 159 12.41 12.11 -4.77
C LEU A 159 11.51 12.58 -5.91
N GLN A 160 11.84 13.72 -6.53
CA GLN A 160 11.04 14.30 -7.60
C GLN A 160 11.02 13.43 -8.87
N ILE A 161 12.11 12.73 -9.20
CA ILE A 161 12.13 11.75 -10.30
C ILE A 161 11.03 10.69 -10.14
N VAL A 162 10.75 10.25 -8.90
CA VAL A 162 9.64 9.31 -8.63
C VAL A 162 8.29 9.97 -8.88
N ARG A 163 8.13 11.23 -8.49
CA ARG A 163 6.87 12.01 -8.57
C ARG A 163 6.57 12.51 -9.98
N ASP A 164 7.60 12.79 -10.80
CA ASP A 164 7.47 13.32 -12.16
C ASP A 164 7.15 12.29 -13.24
N ARG A 165 6.95 11.03 -12.88
CA ARG A 165 6.59 10.02 -13.86
C ARG A 165 5.34 10.46 -14.65
N ALA A 166 5.38 10.31 -15.97
CA ALA A 166 4.37 10.83 -16.90
C ALA A 166 2.92 10.44 -16.57
N SER A 167 2.73 9.33 -15.86
CA SER A 167 1.42 8.87 -15.40
C SER A 167 0.92 9.54 -14.12
N MET A 168 1.75 10.35 -13.43
CA MET A 168 1.46 10.91 -12.11
C MET A 168 1.53 12.42 -12.07
N LEU A 169 2.65 13.02 -12.45
CA LEU A 169 2.88 14.50 -12.46
C LEU A 169 2.44 15.14 -11.13
N LEU A 170 2.96 14.61 -10.02
CA LEU A 170 2.62 15.08 -8.68
C LEU A 170 3.31 16.42 -8.39
N PRO A 171 2.71 17.29 -7.56
CA PRO A 171 3.34 18.53 -7.15
C PRO A 171 4.72 18.32 -6.52
N GLU A 172 5.58 19.33 -6.67
CA GLU A 172 6.87 19.33 -5.98
C GLU A 172 6.70 19.31 -4.46
N VAL A 173 7.63 18.64 -3.78
CA VAL A 173 7.71 18.66 -2.32
C VAL A 173 8.33 19.96 -1.87
N THR A 174 7.59 20.75 -1.09
CA THR A 174 7.99 22.10 -0.64
C THR A 174 8.70 22.12 0.71
N ALA A 175 8.96 20.97 1.34
CA ALA A 175 9.69 20.89 2.61
C ALA A 175 11.10 21.50 2.48
N GLU A 176 11.43 22.49 3.33
CA GLU A 176 12.67 23.25 3.21
C GLU A 176 13.79 22.74 4.13
N ASN A 177 13.42 22.09 5.23
CA ASN A 177 14.38 21.58 6.19
C ASN A 177 14.45 20.06 6.18
N LYS A 178 15.50 19.53 6.79
CA LYS A 178 15.82 18.10 6.84
C LYS A 178 14.70 17.27 7.47
N ASP A 179 14.08 17.75 8.53
CA ASP A 179 13.11 16.97 9.29
C ASP A 179 11.77 16.88 8.53
N ASP A 180 11.28 17.99 8.00
CA ASP A 180 10.06 18.01 7.18
C ASP A 180 10.26 17.23 5.88
N PHE A 181 11.46 17.30 5.29
CA PHE A 181 11.76 16.54 4.07
C PHE A 181 11.88 15.03 4.37
N ARG A 182 12.38 14.63 5.55
CA ARG A 182 12.35 13.24 6.01
C ARG A 182 10.94 12.68 6.00
N GLU A 183 9.99 13.43 6.54
CA GLU A 183 8.58 13.01 6.57
C GLU A 183 8.00 12.92 5.14
N ALA A 184 8.38 13.82 4.24
CA ALA A 184 7.98 13.75 2.84
C ALA A 184 8.53 12.49 2.14
N VAL A 185 9.80 12.13 2.36
CA VAL A 185 10.40 10.89 1.82
C VAL A 185 9.71 9.65 2.40
N ARG A 186 9.46 9.61 3.72
CA ARG A 186 8.75 8.52 4.38
C ARG A 186 7.33 8.36 3.88
N HIS A 187 6.65 9.48 3.63
CA HIS A 187 5.32 9.52 3.04
C HIS A 187 5.33 8.96 1.61
N GLU A 188 6.25 9.45 0.76
CA GLU A 188 6.38 8.98 -0.62
C GLU A 188 6.69 7.47 -0.67
N ARG A 189 7.58 6.96 0.19
CA ARG A 189 7.84 5.51 0.33
C ARG A 189 6.57 4.73 0.67
N ARG A 190 5.76 5.24 1.60
CA ARG A 190 4.49 4.60 1.99
C ARG A 190 3.53 4.44 0.82
N ILE A 191 3.43 5.46 -0.03
CA ILE A 191 2.51 5.47 -1.18
C ILE A 191 3.08 4.68 -2.35
N GLU A 192 4.32 4.97 -2.75
CA GLU A 192 4.95 4.38 -3.91
C GLU A 192 5.15 2.87 -3.76
N LEU A 193 5.62 2.43 -2.60
CA LEU A 193 5.90 1.03 -2.30
C LEU A 193 4.74 0.31 -1.61
N ALA A 194 3.53 0.89 -1.63
CA ALA A 194 2.35 0.25 -1.07
C ALA A 194 2.15 -1.16 -1.64
N PHE A 195 1.91 -2.15 -0.78
CA PHE A 195 1.77 -3.60 -1.09
C PHE A 195 3.05 -4.29 -1.62
N GLU A 196 4.22 -3.68 -1.48
CA GLU A 196 5.51 -4.24 -1.90
C GLU A 196 6.37 -4.71 -0.69
N ASP A 197 5.75 -4.99 0.44
CA ASP A 197 6.32 -5.52 1.69
C ASP A 197 7.31 -4.59 2.43
N HIS A 198 7.42 -3.30 2.04
CA HIS A 198 8.38 -2.36 2.63
C HIS A 198 7.89 -1.72 3.94
N ARG A 199 6.60 -1.35 4.05
CA ARG A 199 6.10 -0.49 5.11
C ARG A 199 6.39 -0.98 6.52
N TYR A 200 6.23 -2.27 6.79
CA TYR A 200 6.49 -2.83 8.11
C TYR A 200 7.96 -2.67 8.53
N TRP A 201 8.87 -3.01 7.62
CA TRP A 201 10.31 -2.90 7.85
C TRP A 201 10.77 -1.45 7.96
N ASP A 202 10.19 -0.54 7.18
CA ASP A 202 10.42 0.90 7.29
C ASP A 202 10.04 1.43 8.68
N LEU A 203 8.87 1.05 9.19
CA LEU A 203 8.43 1.44 10.53
C LEU A 203 9.34 0.89 11.64
N LEU A 204 9.85 -0.34 11.47
CA LEU A 204 10.79 -0.92 12.44
C LEU A 204 12.13 -0.16 12.44
N ARG A 205 12.72 0.09 11.27
CA ARG A 205 14.03 0.76 11.17
C ARG A 205 13.98 2.24 11.56
N TRP A 206 12.84 2.93 11.33
CA TRP A 206 12.63 4.30 11.77
C TRP A 206 12.26 4.42 13.26
N LYS A 207 11.94 3.31 13.91
CA LYS A 207 11.43 3.25 15.28
C LYS A 207 10.04 3.88 15.47
N ASP A 208 9.25 3.99 14.39
CA ASP A 208 7.91 4.55 14.40
C ASP A 208 6.82 3.48 14.62
N ALA A 209 7.20 2.19 14.70
CA ALA A 209 6.24 1.09 14.77
C ALA A 209 5.36 1.13 16.03
N MET A 210 5.90 1.55 17.18
CA MET A 210 5.12 1.71 18.42
C MET A 210 3.99 2.73 18.30
N GLU A 211 4.21 3.81 17.57
CA GLU A 211 3.21 4.85 17.34
C GLU A 211 2.22 4.38 16.27
N VAL A 212 2.71 4.11 15.05
CA VAL A 212 1.87 3.86 13.87
C VAL A 212 1.09 2.56 13.95
N LEU A 213 1.68 1.48 14.49
CA LEU A 213 1.02 0.17 14.53
C LEU A 213 0.05 0.01 15.72
N ASN A 214 0.05 0.93 16.67
CA ASN A 214 -0.95 1.00 17.74
C ASN A 214 -2.14 1.90 17.39
N GLU A 215 -2.08 2.64 16.27
CA GLU A 215 -3.25 3.36 15.77
C GLU A 215 -4.38 2.38 15.42
N PRO A 216 -5.65 2.79 15.63
CA PRO A 216 -6.79 2.02 15.15
C PRO A 216 -6.74 1.83 13.63
N VAL A 217 -7.22 0.68 13.18
CA VAL A 217 -7.40 0.42 11.74
C VAL A 217 -8.79 0.90 11.35
N TYR A 218 -8.82 1.81 10.38
CA TYR A 218 -10.07 2.35 9.88
C TYR A 218 -10.45 1.73 8.54
N GLY A 219 -11.75 1.64 8.33
CA GLY A 219 -12.42 1.38 7.06
C GLY A 219 -13.42 2.49 6.74
N VAL A 220 -14.16 2.33 5.66
CA VAL A 220 -15.23 3.22 5.26
C VAL A 220 -16.53 2.42 5.10
N LYS A 221 -17.60 2.90 5.73
CA LYS A 221 -18.96 2.40 5.50
C LYS A 221 -19.61 3.23 4.41
N VAL A 222 -20.22 2.56 3.45
CA VAL A 222 -20.88 3.18 2.31
C VAL A 222 -22.39 3.06 2.44
N ALA A 223 -23.09 4.16 2.24
CA ALA A 223 -24.55 4.16 2.17
C ALA A 223 -25.03 4.94 0.95
N LYS A 224 -26.16 4.52 0.37
CA LYS A 224 -26.81 5.29 -0.71
C LYS A 224 -27.46 6.54 -0.15
N THR A 225 -27.39 7.61 -0.94
CA THR A 225 -28.12 8.86 -0.69
C THR A 225 -29.37 8.92 -1.57
N ASP A 226 -30.33 9.79 -1.24
CA ASP A 226 -31.59 9.97 -1.97
C ASP A 226 -31.41 10.39 -3.44
N GLY A 227 -30.21 10.91 -3.81
CA GLY A 227 -29.86 11.40 -5.16
C GLY A 227 -29.06 10.39 -6.01
N ASN A 228 -29.14 9.08 -5.77
CA ASN A 228 -28.35 8.05 -6.44
C ASN A 228 -26.81 8.15 -6.24
N GLY A 229 -26.33 8.98 -5.31
CA GLY A 229 -24.95 9.05 -4.88
C GLY A 229 -24.66 8.11 -3.70
N TRP A 230 -23.46 8.26 -3.14
CA TRP A 230 -23.06 7.56 -1.93
C TRP A 230 -22.63 8.56 -0.85
N SER A 231 -22.81 8.18 0.39
CA SER A 231 -22.18 8.80 1.55
C SER A 231 -21.17 7.84 2.16
N TYR A 232 -20.15 8.42 2.78
CA TYR A 232 -19.00 7.68 3.29
C TYR A 232 -18.79 8.05 4.76
N GLU A 233 -18.76 7.03 5.62
CA GLU A 233 -18.53 7.18 7.05
C GLU A 233 -17.28 6.40 7.44
N GLU A 234 -16.29 7.09 8.06
CA GLU A 234 -15.12 6.41 8.61
C GLU A 234 -15.53 5.58 9.84
N VAL A 235 -15.12 4.32 9.87
CA VAL A 235 -15.40 3.39 10.96
C VAL A 235 -14.16 2.68 11.43
N GLU A 236 -14.01 2.50 12.74
CA GLU A 236 -12.95 1.66 13.29
C GLU A 236 -13.29 0.18 13.05
N VAL A 237 -12.39 -0.56 12.41
CA VAL A 237 -12.60 -1.98 12.04
C VAL A 237 -11.73 -2.94 12.82
N ALA A 238 -10.61 -2.49 13.35
CA ALA A 238 -9.72 -3.31 14.17
C ALA A 238 -8.78 -2.44 15.02
N LYS A 239 -8.32 -3.03 16.13
CA LYS A 239 -7.18 -2.53 16.92
C LYS A 239 -6.01 -3.48 16.78
N ARG A 240 -4.83 -2.92 16.77
CA ARG A 240 -3.56 -3.67 16.78
C ARG A 240 -2.84 -3.39 18.07
N THR A 241 -1.94 -4.27 18.45
CA THR A 241 -1.06 -4.06 19.60
C THR A 241 0.37 -4.36 19.17
N PHE A 242 1.22 -3.36 19.22
CA PHE A 242 2.65 -3.48 19.00
C PHE A 242 3.37 -3.09 20.29
N LEU A 243 4.24 -3.94 20.78
CA LEU A 243 5.01 -3.75 22.01
C LEU A 243 6.48 -3.56 21.67
N GLU A 244 7.26 -2.97 22.58
CA GLU A 244 8.70 -2.74 22.39
C GLU A 244 9.45 -4.01 21.95
N ARG A 245 9.12 -5.17 22.55
CA ARG A 245 9.71 -6.44 22.14
C ARG A 245 9.49 -6.80 20.68
N ASN A 246 8.41 -6.29 20.03
CA ASN A 246 8.07 -6.64 18.65
C ASN A 246 8.98 -5.98 17.61
N TYR A 247 9.90 -5.11 18.01
CA TYR A 247 11.00 -4.66 17.15
C TYR A 247 11.97 -5.79 16.78
N TYR A 248 11.97 -6.88 17.55
CA TYR A 248 12.80 -8.04 17.31
C TYR A 248 11.94 -9.28 17.12
N MET A 249 12.38 -10.18 16.26
CA MET A 249 11.73 -11.48 16.10
C MET A 249 12.20 -12.42 17.20
N PRO A 250 11.29 -13.16 17.88
CA PRO A 250 11.71 -14.16 18.84
C PRO A 250 12.38 -15.34 18.14
N PHE A 251 13.38 -15.93 18.75
CA PHE A 251 13.85 -17.25 18.36
C PHE A 251 12.79 -18.31 18.67
N SER A 252 12.65 -19.31 17.82
CA SER A 252 11.73 -20.40 18.13
C SER A 252 12.20 -21.15 19.39
N ARG A 253 11.25 -21.66 20.15
CA ARG A 253 11.57 -22.46 21.35
C ARG A 253 12.50 -23.63 21.02
N SER A 254 12.28 -24.29 19.89
CA SER A 254 13.12 -25.39 19.44
C SER A 254 14.57 -24.97 19.12
N GLU A 255 14.80 -23.77 18.61
CA GLU A 255 16.15 -23.26 18.38
C GLU A 255 16.88 -23.00 19.69
N VAL A 256 16.22 -22.39 20.66
CA VAL A 256 16.77 -22.16 22.00
C VAL A 256 17.11 -23.48 22.68
N GLU A 257 16.20 -24.47 22.67
CA GLU A 257 16.42 -25.80 23.24
C GLU A 257 17.54 -26.57 22.54
N ASN A 258 17.57 -26.56 21.20
CA ASN A 258 18.60 -27.23 20.39
C ASN A 258 20.01 -26.62 20.55
N SER A 259 20.08 -25.36 20.93
CA SER A 259 21.36 -24.69 21.24
C SER A 259 21.92 -25.08 22.61
N ASN A 260 21.29 -26.02 23.35
CA ASN A 260 21.57 -26.32 24.77
C ASN A 260 21.48 -25.06 25.65
N HIS A 261 20.53 -24.15 25.35
CA HIS A 261 20.33 -22.88 26.04
C HIS A 261 21.52 -21.89 25.96
N THR A 262 22.40 -22.07 24.99
CA THR A 262 23.47 -21.09 24.71
C THR A 262 22.97 -19.90 23.88
N LEU A 263 21.84 -20.05 23.16
CA LEU A 263 21.14 -18.97 22.46
C LEU A 263 20.20 -18.27 23.44
N GLU A 264 20.54 -17.04 23.80
CA GLU A 264 19.66 -16.19 24.60
C GLU A 264 18.51 -15.63 23.75
N GLN A 265 17.31 -15.65 24.31
CA GLN A 265 16.12 -15.07 23.65
C GLN A 265 16.22 -13.55 23.59
N ASN A 266 15.62 -12.94 22.56
CA ASN A 266 15.49 -11.50 22.48
C ASN A 266 14.70 -10.93 23.67
N PRO A 267 15.02 -9.69 24.11
CA PRO A 267 14.39 -9.10 25.28
C PRO A 267 12.86 -9.05 25.19
N GLY A 268 12.19 -9.50 26.25
CA GLY A 268 10.73 -9.45 26.37
C GLY A 268 9.97 -10.67 25.84
N TYR A 269 10.69 -11.72 25.43
CA TYR A 269 10.11 -13.01 25.02
C TYR A 269 10.47 -14.14 25.99
#